data_12a397bddd4e93949b1258b0d21e8fd9
#
_entry.id   12a397bddd4e93949b1258b0d21e8fd9
#
_cell.length_a   1.000
_cell.length_b   1.000
_cell.length_c   1.000
_cell.angle_alpha   90.00
_cell.angle_beta   90.00
_cell.angle_gamma   90.00
#
_symmetry.space_group_name_H-M   'P 1'
#
loop_
_entity.id
_entity.type
_entity.pdbx_description
1 polymer ?
#
loop_
_entity_poly.entity_id
_entity_poly.type
_entity_poly.pdbx_seq_one_letter_code
_entity_poly.pdbx_strand_id
1 'polypeptide(L)'
;MIPRVNPRYLAVGFAALALARPLLSQCPDGTPPPCAGARARAPAPSPNSVAVLYFENGSRDSADAYLADGLTEEVILRLQQVRRLEVKSRYESRRVRALHDAAPETLGRDLGARYLVSGTIQRSGSRIIVRVELTRADRGVGVWSERFDRTSADVLDVIDAVARGVATGVAGELMPAEAADLARRPTADAAAYEHFLRGNFYLAQRSAASLARAADEYEQAAARDPRFAAALARVAYVYALGVFYGVGALPADTVRARAARAVDRAVRDGPDVSDTWLAKGFLLTVRSFLGMGDDVDDAVAALTRAVQLDPMSPEAHHQYAQGLIIVGRDSAARAELRRALDLEPGRAITYADWSVVALVEGRLPEARDWCDSALQADQGQEEALVVRTRARLGLGDVAGAERDAETAALLSSGNQDARDARAMVLAATGDTAAAVREAGPGLTGTLGPEPLLYVGQVDRALAAIEALPAPAMRCYFLRFPSAARLRGQPRYDRLESRCPAPEVR
;
A
#
# COMPACT_ATOMS: atom_id res chain seq x y z
N MET A 1 42.00 -12.86 -69.68
CA MET A 1 41.04 -11.82 -70.17
C MET A 1 40.10 -11.51 -69.10
N ILE A 2 40.31 -10.37 -68.37
CA ILE A 2 39.49 -9.90 -67.33
C ILE A 2 38.65 -8.73 -67.91
N PRO A 3 37.30 -8.75 -67.85
CA PRO A 3 36.51 -7.65 -68.37
C PRO A 3 36.57 -6.43 -67.44
N ARG A 4 36.89 -5.27 -68.01
CA ARG A 4 36.91 -3.97 -67.40
C ARG A 4 35.49 -3.58 -67.05
N VAL A 5 35.22 -3.32 -65.73
CA VAL A 5 33.98 -2.75 -65.24
C VAL A 5 34.01 -1.25 -65.45
N ASN A 6 32.96 -0.71 -66.02
CA ASN A 6 32.79 0.68 -66.44
C ASN A 6 32.51 1.56 -65.18
N PRO A 7 33.28 2.66 -64.95
CA PRO A 7 33.21 3.47 -63.73
C PRO A 7 31.95 4.35 -63.58
N ARG A 8 30.99 4.24 -64.50
CA ARG A 8 29.77 5.05 -64.48
C ARG A 8 28.64 4.57 -63.58
N TYR A 9 28.76 3.35 -62.97
CA TYR A 9 27.72 2.81 -62.08
C TYR A 9 28.06 2.92 -60.59
N LEU A 10 29.21 3.46 -60.23
CA LEU A 10 29.62 3.64 -58.83
C LEU A 10 29.20 4.98 -58.23
N ALA A 11 28.63 5.90 -59.04
CA ALA A 11 28.26 7.24 -58.57
C ALA A 11 26.76 7.39 -58.13
N VAL A 12 25.92 6.37 -58.37
CA VAL A 12 24.46 6.47 -58.03
C VAL A 12 24.14 5.80 -56.70
N GLY A 13 25.03 4.96 -56.16
CA GLY A 13 24.80 4.25 -54.91
C GLY A 13 25.09 5.03 -53.60
N PHE A 14 25.83 6.16 -53.69
CA PHE A 14 26.24 6.94 -52.51
C PHE A 14 25.37 8.16 -52.21
N ALA A 15 24.50 8.56 -53.13
CA ALA A 15 23.64 9.76 -52.94
C ALA A 15 22.31 9.46 -52.22
N ALA A 16 21.93 8.16 -52.04
CA ALA A 16 20.68 7.79 -51.39
C ALA A 16 20.83 7.48 -49.90
N LEU A 17 22.06 7.38 -49.35
CA LEU A 17 22.26 7.13 -47.90
C LEU A 17 22.50 8.39 -47.05
N ALA A 18 22.51 9.58 -47.66
CA ALA A 18 22.80 10.84 -46.95
C ALA A 18 21.55 11.59 -46.51
N LEU A 19 20.33 11.05 -46.66
CA LEU A 19 19.09 11.77 -46.34
C LEU A 19 18.19 11.05 -45.29
N ALA A 20 18.61 9.95 -44.70
CA ALA A 20 17.98 9.45 -43.48
C ALA A 20 18.67 10.10 -42.27
N ARG A 21 18.45 11.40 -42.07
CA ARG A 21 18.60 11.99 -40.72
C ARG A 21 17.58 11.29 -39.85
N PRO A 22 17.98 10.68 -38.70
CA PRO A 22 17.00 10.30 -37.72
C PRO A 22 16.22 11.58 -37.38
N LEU A 23 14.90 11.51 -37.43
CA LEU A 23 14.02 12.50 -36.80
C LEU A 23 14.33 12.45 -35.31
N LEU A 24 15.37 13.15 -34.89
CA LEU A 24 15.59 13.49 -33.50
C LEU A 24 14.37 14.27 -33.11
N SER A 25 13.56 13.71 -32.22
CA SER A 25 12.44 14.41 -31.62
C SER A 25 12.99 15.73 -31.06
N GLN A 26 12.59 16.82 -31.65
CA GLN A 26 12.92 18.16 -31.13
C GLN A 26 11.99 18.46 -29.98
N CYS A 27 12.49 19.12 -28.94
CA CYS A 27 11.65 19.65 -27.87
C CYS A 27 10.63 20.65 -28.43
N PRO A 28 9.49 20.91 -27.75
CA PRO A 28 8.48 21.87 -28.21
C PRO A 28 8.99 23.29 -28.44
N ASP A 29 10.15 23.63 -27.86
CA ASP A 29 10.87 24.92 -28.04
C ASP A 29 11.94 24.88 -29.17
N GLY A 30 12.02 23.72 -29.90
CA GLY A 30 12.97 23.54 -30.99
C GLY A 30 14.38 23.12 -30.57
N THR A 31 14.65 22.92 -29.27
CA THR A 31 15.95 22.47 -28.75
C THR A 31 16.13 20.95 -28.84
N PRO A 32 17.40 20.45 -28.93
CA PRO A 32 17.63 18.99 -28.90
C PRO A 32 17.38 18.41 -27.50
N PRO A 33 16.91 17.12 -27.39
CA PRO A 33 16.75 16.44 -26.10
C PRO A 33 18.10 16.28 -25.34
N PRO A 34 18.06 16.23 -23.97
CA PRO A 34 16.88 16.17 -23.13
C PRO A 34 16.19 17.54 -23.00
N CYS A 35 14.85 17.54 -23.18
CA CYS A 35 14.07 18.77 -23.14
C CYS A 35 14.16 19.42 -21.76
N ALA A 36 14.85 20.57 -21.67
CA ALA A 36 14.89 21.35 -20.44
C ALA A 36 13.49 21.93 -20.18
N GLY A 37 12.75 21.31 -19.26
CA GLY A 37 11.67 22.00 -18.58
C GLY A 37 10.38 22.27 -19.33
N ALA A 38 9.97 21.49 -20.31
CA ALA A 38 8.55 21.37 -20.62
C ALA A 38 7.90 20.47 -19.55
N ARG A 39 7.79 20.95 -18.30
CA ARG A 39 6.73 20.49 -17.41
C ARG A 39 5.45 20.72 -18.20
N ALA A 40 4.85 19.64 -18.71
CA ALA A 40 3.51 19.72 -19.27
C ALA A 40 2.69 20.51 -18.24
N ARG A 41 2.10 21.63 -18.68
CA ARG A 41 1.28 22.46 -17.80
C ARG A 41 0.21 21.53 -17.25
N ALA A 42 0.32 21.21 -15.95
CA ALA A 42 -0.63 20.30 -15.31
C ALA A 42 -2.04 20.78 -15.68
N PRO A 43 -2.96 19.90 -16.05
CA PRO A 43 -4.33 20.29 -16.36
C PRO A 43 -4.86 21.14 -15.21
N ALA A 44 -5.68 22.15 -15.52
CA ALA A 44 -6.25 23.00 -14.49
C ALA A 44 -7.02 22.13 -13.47
N PRO A 45 -6.89 22.40 -12.17
CA PRO A 45 -7.60 21.64 -11.15
C PRO A 45 -9.11 21.61 -11.41
N SER A 46 -9.74 20.47 -11.16
CA SER A 46 -11.20 20.34 -11.26
C SER A 46 -11.91 21.42 -10.42
N PRO A 47 -13.08 21.92 -10.84
CA PRO A 47 -13.80 22.97 -10.12
C PRO A 47 -14.08 22.65 -8.65
N ASN A 48 -14.27 21.37 -8.33
CA ASN A 48 -14.59 20.89 -6.98
C ASN A 48 -13.43 20.09 -6.35
N SER A 49 -12.20 20.30 -6.82
CA SER A 49 -11.03 19.66 -6.25
C SER A 49 -10.62 20.36 -4.95
N VAL A 50 -10.46 19.57 -3.88
CA VAL A 50 -10.12 20.04 -2.54
C VAL A 50 -9.01 19.18 -1.92
N ALA A 51 -8.03 19.84 -1.31
CA ALA A 51 -7.02 19.19 -0.48
C ALA A 51 -7.13 19.68 0.95
N VAL A 52 -7.11 18.75 1.90
CA VAL A 52 -7.04 19.06 3.33
C VAL A 52 -5.59 18.95 3.76
N LEU A 53 -4.98 20.06 4.11
CA LEU A 53 -3.62 20.10 4.64
C LEU A 53 -3.62 19.54 6.07
N TYR A 54 -2.53 18.89 6.47
CA TYR A 54 -2.41 18.42 7.85
C TYR A 54 -2.51 19.58 8.82
N PHE A 55 -3.45 19.48 9.76
CA PHE A 55 -3.67 20.52 10.77
C PHE A 55 -2.48 20.61 11.69
N GLU A 56 -2.20 21.81 12.16
CA GLU A 56 -1.10 22.07 13.08
C GLU A 56 -1.50 21.76 14.51
N ASN A 57 -0.64 21.08 15.24
CA ASN A 57 -0.79 20.93 16.69
C ASN A 57 -0.35 22.21 17.40
N GLY A 58 -1.29 23.04 17.76
CA GLY A 58 -1.08 24.24 18.60
C GLY A 58 -1.08 23.98 20.10
N SER A 59 -1.18 22.72 20.53
CA SER A 59 -1.10 22.34 21.94
C SER A 59 0.34 22.50 22.45
N ARG A 60 0.49 22.71 23.77
CA ARG A 60 1.81 22.70 24.41
C ARG A 60 2.43 21.30 24.48
N ASP A 61 1.59 20.27 24.41
CA ASP A 61 2.00 18.87 24.45
C ASP A 61 2.09 18.29 23.03
N SER A 62 3.25 17.81 22.67
CA SER A 62 3.47 17.10 21.41
C SER A 62 2.70 15.77 21.33
N ALA A 63 2.32 15.20 22.49
CA ALA A 63 1.50 14.00 22.55
C ALA A 63 0.11 14.19 21.95
N ASP A 64 -0.38 15.44 21.80
CA ASP A 64 -1.64 15.75 21.14
C ASP A 64 -1.56 15.75 19.60
N ALA A 65 -0.41 15.46 19.00
CA ALA A 65 -0.24 15.39 17.53
C ALA A 65 -1.24 14.44 16.85
N TYR A 66 -1.63 13.34 17.54
CA TYR A 66 -2.63 12.40 17.05
C TYR A 66 -3.99 13.05 16.79
N LEU A 67 -4.36 14.09 17.53
CA LEU A 67 -5.61 14.82 17.33
C LEU A 67 -5.58 15.61 16.04
N ALA A 68 -4.46 16.29 15.74
CA ALA A 68 -4.30 17.07 14.52
C ALA A 68 -4.29 16.14 13.29
N ASP A 69 -3.50 15.08 13.32
CA ASP A 69 -3.41 14.10 12.26
C ASP A 69 -4.75 13.36 12.08
N GLY A 70 -5.35 12.89 13.19
CA GLY A 70 -6.62 12.16 13.17
C GLY A 70 -7.79 13.02 12.69
N LEU A 71 -7.88 14.28 13.10
CA LEU A 71 -8.91 15.21 12.62
C LEU A 71 -8.75 15.44 11.11
N THR A 72 -7.51 15.66 10.65
CA THR A 72 -7.23 15.85 9.22
C THR A 72 -7.67 14.64 8.39
N GLU A 73 -7.24 13.44 8.80
CA GLU A 73 -7.56 12.21 8.07
C GLU A 73 -9.06 11.92 8.07
N GLU A 74 -9.75 12.17 9.18
CA GLU A 74 -11.19 11.99 9.26
C GLU A 74 -11.96 12.99 8.38
N VAL A 75 -11.53 14.25 8.34
CA VAL A 75 -12.12 15.25 7.43
C VAL A 75 -11.93 14.82 5.98
N ILE A 76 -10.75 14.32 5.60
CA ILE A 76 -10.51 13.76 4.26
C ILE A 76 -11.51 12.64 3.96
N LEU A 77 -11.61 11.64 4.86
CA LEU A 77 -12.50 10.48 4.69
C LEU A 77 -13.97 10.90 4.55
N ARG A 78 -14.43 11.85 5.38
CA ARG A 78 -15.80 12.39 5.31
C ARG A 78 -16.07 13.09 3.99
N LEU A 79 -15.15 13.95 3.55
CA LEU A 79 -15.29 14.66 2.29
C LEU A 79 -15.30 13.72 1.07
N GLN A 80 -14.55 12.63 1.11
CA GLN A 80 -14.56 11.60 0.04
C GLN A 80 -15.91 10.92 -0.15
N GLN A 81 -16.79 10.94 0.86
CA GLN A 81 -18.17 10.42 0.74
C GLN A 81 -19.07 11.33 -0.10
N VAL A 82 -18.69 12.60 -0.31
CA VAL A 82 -19.41 13.55 -1.15
C VAL A 82 -18.97 13.40 -2.60
N ARG A 83 -19.70 12.65 -3.40
CA ARG A 83 -19.33 12.25 -4.78
C ARG A 83 -19.02 13.41 -5.73
N ARG A 84 -19.54 14.61 -5.46
CA ARG A 84 -19.29 15.81 -6.27
C ARG A 84 -17.92 16.44 -5.98
N LEU A 85 -17.23 16.03 -4.91
CA LEU A 85 -15.90 16.51 -4.55
C LEU A 85 -14.83 15.59 -5.14
N GLU A 86 -13.76 16.18 -5.64
CA GLU A 86 -12.51 15.51 -5.93
C GLU A 86 -11.55 15.79 -4.77
N VAL A 87 -11.54 14.91 -3.78
CA VAL A 87 -10.77 15.09 -2.55
C VAL A 87 -9.37 14.48 -2.75
N LYS A 88 -8.32 15.27 -2.52
CA LYS A 88 -6.95 14.77 -2.59
C LYS A 88 -6.69 13.82 -1.42
N SER A 89 -5.88 12.80 -1.69
CA SER A 89 -5.58 11.76 -0.71
C SER A 89 -4.77 12.29 0.48
N ARG A 90 -4.84 11.58 1.61
CA ARG A 90 -3.99 11.89 2.77
C ARG A 90 -2.50 11.83 2.45
N TYR A 91 -2.09 10.99 1.50
CA TYR A 91 -0.69 10.90 1.07
C TYR A 91 -0.23 12.17 0.37
N GLU A 92 -1.02 12.68 -0.59
CA GLU A 92 -0.72 13.95 -1.27
C GLU A 92 -0.62 15.09 -0.26
N SER A 93 -1.55 15.17 0.69
CA SER A 93 -1.54 16.16 1.76
C SER A 93 -0.31 16.01 2.67
N ARG A 94 0.08 14.77 3.01
CA ARG A 94 1.26 14.50 3.84
C ARG A 94 2.56 14.90 3.14
N ARG A 95 2.65 14.70 1.82
CA ARG A 95 3.84 15.08 1.02
C ARG A 95 4.15 16.57 1.09
N VAL A 96 3.13 17.42 1.20
CA VAL A 96 3.31 18.88 1.30
C VAL A 96 3.37 19.40 2.73
N ARG A 97 3.33 18.52 3.74
CA ARG A 97 3.33 18.91 5.16
C ARG A 97 4.52 19.80 5.53
N ALA A 98 5.70 19.56 4.97
CA ALA A 98 6.88 20.38 5.17
C ALA A 98 6.81 21.76 4.47
N LEU A 99 5.84 21.96 3.60
CA LEU A 99 5.62 23.20 2.82
C LEU A 99 4.45 24.03 3.35
N HIS A 100 4.05 23.83 4.62
CA HIS A 100 2.88 24.48 5.22
C HIS A 100 2.89 26.01 5.12
N ASP A 101 4.07 26.63 5.11
CA ASP A 101 4.25 28.09 4.94
C ASP A 101 4.24 28.55 3.47
N ALA A 102 4.11 27.63 2.50
CA ALA A 102 4.09 28.00 1.10
C ALA A 102 2.78 28.71 0.73
N ALA A 103 2.86 29.61 -0.25
CA ALA A 103 1.68 30.33 -0.73
C ALA A 103 0.59 29.36 -1.23
N PRO A 104 -0.70 29.65 -0.98
CA PRO A 104 -1.82 28.81 -1.39
C PRO A 104 -1.80 28.44 -2.87
N GLU A 105 -1.37 29.36 -3.74
CA GLU A 105 -1.26 29.14 -5.18
C GLU A 105 -0.22 28.06 -5.52
N THR A 106 0.85 27.97 -4.74
CA THR A 106 1.89 26.96 -4.91
C THR A 106 1.38 25.61 -4.45
N LEU A 107 0.83 25.51 -3.24
CA LEU A 107 0.25 24.29 -2.70
C LEU A 107 -0.89 23.76 -3.59
N GLY A 108 -1.78 24.64 -4.03
CA GLY A 108 -2.88 24.26 -4.92
C GLY A 108 -2.41 23.70 -6.26
N ARG A 109 -1.33 24.28 -6.81
CA ARG A 109 -0.71 23.78 -8.05
C ARG A 109 -0.04 22.42 -7.84
N ASP A 110 0.72 22.27 -6.76
CA ASP A 110 1.47 21.05 -6.45
C ASP A 110 0.55 19.87 -6.11
N LEU A 111 -0.61 20.14 -5.51
CA LEU A 111 -1.65 19.17 -5.17
C LEU A 111 -2.70 19.01 -6.29
N GLY A 112 -2.70 19.85 -7.32
CA GLY A 112 -3.77 19.87 -8.31
C GLY A 112 -5.15 20.15 -7.67
N ALA A 113 -5.19 20.97 -6.63
CA ALA A 113 -6.39 21.29 -5.87
C ALA A 113 -6.79 22.77 -6.06
N ARG A 114 -8.08 23.01 -6.29
CA ARG A 114 -8.63 24.38 -6.39
C ARG A 114 -8.91 24.99 -5.03
N TYR A 115 -9.22 24.15 -4.05
CA TYR A 115 -9.48 24.56 -2.67
C TYR A 115 -8.50 23.89 -1.73
N LEU A 116 -8.07 24.62 -0.72
CA LEU A 116 -7.24 24.13 0.37
C LEU A 116 -7.97 24.31 1.68
N VAL A 117 -7.99 23.27 2.49
CA VAL A 117 -8.44 23.33 3.88
C VAL A 117 -7.20 23.35 4.75
N SER A 118 -7.02 24.36 5.56
CA SER A 118 -5.97 24.44 6.58
C SER A 118 -6.58 24.62 7.96
N GLY A 119 -5.84 24.30 9.02
CA GLY A 119 -6.35 24.47 10.35
C GLY A 119 -5.32 24.26 11.43
N THR A 120 -5.70 24.65 12.66
CA THR A 120 -4.94 24.39 13.87
C THR A 120 -5.84 23.75 14.90
N ILE A 121 -5.31 22.80 15.66
CA ILE A 121 -5.97 22.23 16.83
C ILE A 121 -5.15 22.51 18.09
N GLN A 122 -5.79 22.94 19.13
CA GLN A 122 -5.17 23.20 20.43
C GLN A 122 -5.99 22.54 21.53
N ARG A 123 -5.36 21.71 22.33
CA ARG A 123 -5.94 21.11 23.54
C ARG A 123 -5.50 21.88 24.78
N SER A 124 -6.42 22.09 25.67
CA SER A 124 -6.17 22.68 27.00
C SER A 124 -7.06 21.98 28.02
N GLY A 125 -6.53 21.00 28.72
CA GLY A 125 -7.28 20.11 29.59
C GLY A 125 -8.36 19.35 28.83
N SER A 126 -9.63 19.51 29.23
CA SER A 126 -10.78 18.90 28.55
C SER A 126 -11.32 19.69 27.35
N ARG A 127 -10.75 20.86 27.06
CA ARG A 127 -11.22 21.71 25.95
C ARG A 127 -10.32 21.53 24.72
N ILE A 128 -10.96 21.55 23.54
CA ILE A 128 -10.31 21.61 22.23
C ILE A 128 -10.74 22.89 21.53
N ILE A 129 -9.78 23.60 20.98
CA ILE A 129 -10.00 24.75 20.10
C ILE A 129 -9.51 24.36 18.71
N VAL A 130 -10.42 24.35 17.76
CA VAL A 130 -10.11 24.04 16.35
C VAL A 130 -10.41 25.29 15.52
N ARG A 131 -9.44 25.73 14.74
CA ARG A 131 -9.62 26.79 13.74
C ARG A 131 -9.43 26.16 12.37
N VAL A 132 -10.36 26.41 11.48
CA VAL A 132 -10.32 25.88 10.12
C VAL A 132 -10.60 26.98 9.15
N GLU A 133 -9.89 26.95 8.03
CA GLU A 133 -10.08 27.85 6.93
C GLU A 133 -10.14 27.06 5.61
N LEU A 134 -11.10 27.41 4.76
CA LEU A 134 -11.19 26.97 3.37
C LEU A 134 -10.76 28.13 2.48
N THR A 135 -9.67 27.94 1.77
CA THR A 135 -9.09 28.95 0.89
C THR A 135 -9.17 28.51 -0.57
N ARG A 136 -9.54 29.42 -1.43
CA ARG A 136 -9.45 29.22 -2.87
C ARG A 136 -8.00 29.41 -3.33
N ALA A 137 -7.33 28.32 -3.70
CA ALA A 137 -5.89 28.30 -3.94
C ALA A 137 -5.44 29.22 -5.10
N ASP A 138 -6.21 29.29 -6.19
CA ASP A 138 -5.86 30.09 -7.38
C ASP A 138 -5.87 31.63 -7.15
N ARG A 139 -6.43 32.08 -6.03
CA ARG A 139 -6.58 33.50 -5.68
C ARG A 139 -6.08 33.85 -4.28
N GLY A 140 -5.72 32.85 -3.48
CA GLY A 140 -5.36 33.06 -2.09
C GLY A 140 -6.47 33.68 -1.24
N VAL A 141 -7.76 33.48 -1.62
CA VAL A 141 -8.91 34.14 -0.95
C VAL A 141 -9.65 33.12 -0.09
N GLY A 142 -9.89 33.46 1.18
CA GLY A 142 -10.73 32.69 2.09
C GLY A 142 -12.17 32.60 1.57
N VAL A 143 -12.74 31.41 1.59
CA VAL A 143 -14.12 31.12 1.19
C VAL A 143 -15.00 30.90 2.41
N TRP A 144 -14.46 30.22 3.41
CA TRP A 144 -15.13 29.92 4.67
C TRP A 144 -14.08 29.78 5.77
N SER A 145 -14.40 30.20 6.98
CA SER A 145 -13.59 29.94 8.15
C SER A 145 -14.47 29.83 9.40
N GLU A 146 -14.06 28.96 10.32
CA GLU A 146 -14.79 28.78 11.57
C GLU A 146 -13.84 28.44 12.72
N ARG A 147 -14.21 28.90 13.93
CA ARG A 147 -13.52 28.57 15.16
C ARG A 147 -14.47 27.79 16.07
N PHE A 148 -14.08 26.58 16.37
CA PHE A 148 -14.76 25.71 17.31
C PHE A 148 -14.04 25.79 18.67
N ASP A 149 -14.80 25.98 19.74
CA ASP A 149 -14.30 25.94 21.12
C ASP A 149 -15.24 25.02 21.89
N ARG A 150 -14.84 23.77 22.07
CA ARG A 150 -15.67 22.66 22.54
C ARG A 150 -14.95 21.85 23.61
N THR A 151 -15.65 20.92 24.24
CA THR A 151 -15.01 19.88 25.04
C THR A 151 -14.46 18.76 24.15
N SER A 152 -13.51 17.98 24.64
CA SER A 152 -13.01 16.80 23.88
C SER A 152 -14.10 15.76 23.60
N ALA A 153 -15.18 15.76 24.45
CA ALA A 153 -16.35 14.92 24.19
C ALA A 153 -17.14 15.31 22.93
N ASP A 154 -16.96 16.54 22.44
CA ASP A 154 -17.67 17.07 21.26
C ASP A 154 -16.83 16.97 19.99
N VAL A 155 -15.70 16.21 19.99
CA VAL A 155 -14.78 16.12 18.84
C VAL A 155 -15.49 15.64 17.58
N LEU A 156 -16.43 14.72 17.69
CA LEU A 156 -17.23 14.23 16.55
C LEU A 156 -18.11 15.34 15.95
N ASP A 157 -18.69 16.20 16.80
CA ASP A 157 -19.48 17.35 16.35
C ASP A 157 -18.62 18.36 15.59
N VAL A 158 -17.37 18.54 16.01
CA VAL A 158 -16.41 19.42 15.31
C VAL A 158 -16.06 18.84 13.93
N ILE A 159 -15.79 17.55 13.86
CA ILE A 159 -15.50 16.86 12.57
C ILE A 159 -16.68 17.02 11.61
N ASP A 160 -17.89 16.74 12.07
CA ASP A 160 -19.11 16.87 11.27
C ASP A 160 -19.32 18.30 10.77
N ALA A 161 -19.09 19.30 11.63
CA ALA A 161 -19.24 20.70 11.26
C ALA A 161 -18.18 21.14 10.25
N VAL A 162 -16.92 20.74 10.44
CA VAL A 162 -15.82 21.04 9.50
C VAL A 162 -16.12 20.41 8.14
N ALA A 163 -16.43 19.11 8.07
CA ALA A 163 -16.70 18.42 6.82
C ALA A 163 -17.88 19.05 6.08
N ARG A 164 -18.95 19.42 6.79
CA ARG A 164 -20.12 20.09 6.22
C ARG A 164 -19.77 21.50 5.71
N GLY A 165 -19.04 22.29 6.49
CA GLY A 165 -18.64 23.65 6.11
C GLY A 165 -17.78 23.64 4.85
N VAL A 166 -16.80 22.75 4.77
CA VAL A 166 -15.95 22.56 3.60
C VAL A 166 -16.77 22.10 2.39
N ALA A 167 -17.57 21.03 2.54
CA ALA A 167 -18.36 20.49 1.44
C ALA A 167 -19.34 21.52 0.88
N THR A 168 -19.99 22.31 1.74
CA THR A 168 -20.88 23.40 1.31
C THR A 168 -20.11 24.54 0.65
N GLY A 169 -18.94 24.90 1.16
CA GLY A 169 -18.10 25.96 0.59
C GLY A 169 -17.55 25.62 -0.80
N VAL A 170 -17.32 24.33 -1.09
CA VAL A 170 -16.78 23.86 -2.38
C VAL A 170 -17.89 23.51 -3.38
N ALA A 171 -18.90 22.74 -2.96
CA ALA A 171 -19.92 22.17 -3.86
C ALA A 171 -21.28 22.86 -3.76
N GLY A 172 -21.44 23.84 -2.87
CA GLY A 172 -22.72 24.49 -2.59
C GLY A 172 -23.62 23.64 -1.69
N GLU A 173 -24.92 23.85 -1.75
CA GLU A 173 -25.87 23.12 -0.93
C GLU A 173 -25.76 21.60 -1.10
N LEU A 174 -25.72 20.88 0.02
CA LEU A 174 -25.61 19.43 0.03
C LEU A 174 -26.97 18.78 -0.26
N MET A 175 -26.98 17.75 -1.07
CA MET A 175 -28.16 16.91 -1.26
C MET A 175 -28.48 16.15 0.05
N PRO A 176 -29.74 15.79 0.29
CA PRO A 176 -30.14 15.09 1.53
C PRO A 176 -29.34 13.79 1.77
N ALA A 177 -29.02 13.04 0.73
CA ALA A 177 -28.20 11.84 0.83
C ALA A 177 -26.76 12.16 1.26
N GLU A 178 -26.14 13.18 0.66
CA GLU A 178 -24.78 13.62 1.04
C GLU A 178 -24.72 14.12 2.49
N ALA A 179 -25.73 14.87 2.92
CA ALA A 179 -25.82 15.32 4.29
C ALA A 179 -26.00 14.16 5.28
N ALA A 180 -26.76 13.11 4.91
CA ALA A 180 -26.92 11.92 5.72
C ALA A 180 -25.62 11.10 5.80
N ASP A 181 -24.90 10.95 4.70
CA ASP A 181 -23.61 10.25 4.67
C ASP A 181 -22.57 10.97 5.55
N LEU A 182 -22.46 12.30 5.44
CA LEU A 182 -21.59 13.10 6.29
C LEU A 182 -21.94 13.02 7.78
N ALA A 183 -23.22 12.85 8.12
CA ALA A 183 -23.68 12.73 9.51
C ALA A 183 -23.51 11.32 10.10
N ARG A 184 -23.10 10.33 9.30
CA ARG A 184 -22.92 8.95 9.77
C ARG A 184 -21.68 8.85 10.66
N ARG A 185 -21.90 8.57 11.95
CA ARG A 185 -20.82 8.41 12.94
C ARG A 185 -20.50 6.94 13.16
N PRO A 186 -19.21 6.59 13.26
CA PRO A 186 -18.81 5.21 13.53
C PRO A 186 -19.10 4.76 14.96
N THR A 187 -19.21 5.69 15.91
CA THR A 187 -19.59 5.49 17.31
C THR A 187 -20.24 6.74 17.87
N ALA A 188 -21.05 6.62 18.92
CA ALA A 188 -21.56 7.75 19.70
C ALA A 188 -20.67 8.08 20.92
N ASP A 189 -19.74 7.21 21.30
CA ASP A 189 -18.81 7.42 22.42
C ASP A 189 -17.55 8.15 21.96
N ALA A 190 -17.47 9.45 22.28
CA ALA A 190 -16.33 10.30 21.90
C ALA A 190 -14.99 9.80 22.47
N ALA A 191 -14.97 9.18 23.65
CA ALA A 191 -13.74 8.63 24.20
C ALA A 191 -13.33 7.32 23.51
N ALA A 192 -14.29 6.47 23.11
CA ALA A 192 -14.00 5.34 22.22
C ALA A 192 -13.39 5.82 20.89
N TYR A 193 -13.94 6.92 20.36
CA TYR A 193 -13.43 7.51 19.13
C TYR A 193 -12.03 8.12 19.31
N GLU A 194 -11.74 8.77 20.43
CA GLU A 194 -10.39 9.29 20.74
C GLU A 194 -9.35 8.16 20.77
N HIS A 195 -9.66 7.02 21.40
CA HIS A 195 -8.83 5.83 21.36
C HIS A 195 -8.64 5.31 19.92
N PHE A 196 -9.68 5.31 19.13
CA PHE A 196 -9.61 4.90 17.72
C PHE A 196 -8.66 5.80 16.90
N LEU A 197 -8.72 7.12 17.09
CA LEU A 197 -7.80 8.06 16.42
C LEU A 197 -6.34 7.85 16.85
N ARG A 198 -6.08 7.59 18.15
CA ARG A 198 -4.73 7.24 18.62
C ARG A 198 -4.25 5.94 18.01
N GLY A 199 -5.12 4.95 17.92
CA GLY A 199 -4.83 3.69 17.22
C GLY A 199 -4.41 3.92 15.78
N ASN A 200 -5.14 4.75 15.01
CA ASN A 200 -4.81 5.11 13.64
C ASN A 200 -3.44 5.81 13.54
N PHE A 201 -3.16 6.73 14.45
CA PHE A 201 -1.87 7.44 14.51
C PHE A 201 -0.70 6.48 14.73
N TYR A 202 -0.83 5.51 15.65
CA TYR A 202 0.20 4.50 15.87
C TYR A 202 0.29 3.49 14.73
N LEU A 203 -0.82 3.06 14.15
CA LEU A 203 -0.83 2.17 13.00
C LEU A 203 -0.09 2.75 11.79
N ALA A 204 -0.19 4.06 11.57
CA ALA A 204 0.48 4.74 10.47
C ALA A 204 2.02 4.71 10.55
N GLN A 205 2.58 4.51 11.75
CA GLN A 205 4.03 4.48 11.97
C GLN A 205 4.71 3.14 11.62
N ARG A 206 3.92 2.06 11.47
CA ARG A 206 4.35 0.75 10.96
C ARG A 206 5.63 0.18 11.62
N SER A 207 5.81 0.34 12.92
CA SER A 207 6.87 -0.32 13.68
C SER A 207 6.27 -1.32 14.69
N ALA A 208 7.04 -2.34 15.11
CA ALA A 208 6.58 -3.31 16.11
C ALA A 208 6.03 -2.62 17.38
N ALA A 209 6.74 -1.61 17.88
CA ALA A 209 6.32 -0.86 19.08
C ALA A 209 5.04 -0.04 18.84
N SER A 210 4.92 0.60 17.68
CA SER A 210 3.74 1.41 17.37
C SER A 210 2.52 0.53 17.09
N LEU A 211 2.68 -0.63 16.44
CA LEU A 211 1.60 -1.59 16.24
C LEU A 211 1.08 -2.16 17.57
N ALA A 212 1.96 -2.44 18.54
CA ALA A 212 1.52 -2.84 19.86
C ALA A 212 0.65 -1.77 20.54
N ARG A 213 1.07 -0.50 20.48
CA ARG A 213 0.27 0.63 20.98
C ARG A 213 -1.04 0.80 20.21
N ALA A 214 -1.03 0.62 18.89
CA ALA A 214 -2.25 0.66 18.09
C ALA A 214 -3.25 -0.41 18.53
N ALA A 215 -2.79 -1.64 18.79
CA ALA A 215 -3.63 -2.72 19.28
C ALA A 215 -4.28 -2.37 20.64
N ASP A 216 -3.49 -1.85 21.59
CA ASP A 216 -3.98 -1.43 22.90
C ASP A 216 -5.05 -0.34 22.78
N GLU A 217 -4.83 0.67 21.95
CA GLU A 217 -5.77 1.77 21.76
C GLU A 217 -7.06 1.29 21.08
N TYR A 218 -7.00 0.44 20.07
CA TYR A 218 -8.19 -0.13 19.45
C TYR A 218 -8.96 -1.06 20.39
N GLU A 219 -8.27 -1.86 21.23
CA GLU A 219 -8.93 -2.66 22.28
C GLU A 219 -9.66 -1.78 23.28
N GLN A 220 -9.08 -0.64 23.69
CA GLN A 220 -9.74 0.31 24.57
C GLN A 220 -10.97 0.95 23.90
N ALA A 221 -10.87 1.31 22.61
CA ALA A 221 -12.02 1.80 21.84
C ALA A 221 -13.16 0.77 21.83
N ALA A 222 -12.85 -0.50 21.52
CA ALA A 222 -13.80 -1.60 21.46
C ALA A 222 -14.35 -2.01 22.85
N ALA A 223 -13.60 -1.77 23.92
CA ALA A 223 -14.05 -2.00 25.29
C ALA A 223 -15.07 -0.93 25.75
N ARG A 224 -14.85 0.31 25.34
CA ARG A 224 -15.78 1.42 25.65
C ARG A 224 -17.07 1.34 24.85
N ASP A 225 -16.97 1.10 23.55
CA ASP A 225 -18.13 0.84 22.70
C ASP A 225 -18.01 -0.55 22.05
N PRO A 226 -18.63 -1.57 22.66
CA PRO A 226 -18.57 -2.93 22.16
C PRO A 226 -19.19 -3.14 20.77
N ARG A 227 -19.95 -2.18 20.24
CA ARG A 227 -20.52 -2.19 18.89
C ARG A 227 -19.76 -1.33 17.89
N PHE A 228 -18.65 -0.76 18.29
CA PHE A 228 -17.79 0.01 17.39
C PHE A 228 -17.08 -0.92 16.40
N ALA A 229 -17.77 -1.29 15.32
CA ALA A 229 -17.32 -2.28 14.34
C ALA A 229 -15.96 -1.94 13.74
N ALA A 230 -15.70 -0.66 13.39
CA ALA A 230 -14.41 -0.23 12.85
C ALA A 230 -13.26 -0.46 13.84
N ALA A 231 -13.46 -0.20 15.15
CA ALA A 231 -12.44 -0.47 16.16
C ALA A 231 -12.15 -1.97 16.29
N LEU A 232 -13.20 -2.80 16.33
CA LEU A 232 -13.06 -4.26 16.33
C LEU A 232 -12.33 -4.78 15.09
N ALA A 233 -12.64 -4.23 13.92
CA ALA A 233 -11.96 -4.55 12.67
C ALA A 233 -10.46 -4.19 12.74
N ARG A 234 -10.13 -3.00 13.28
CA ARG A 234 -8.75 -2.56 13.44
C ARG A 234 -7.97 -3.40 14.45
N VAL A 235 -8.60 -3.89 15.52
CA VAL A 235 -7.99 -4.89 16.42
C VAL A 235 -7.57 -6.13 15.63
N ALA A 236 -8.49 -6.70 14.84
CA ALA A 236 -8.19 -7.88 14.05
C ALA A 236 -7.08 -7.62 13.00
N TYR A 237 -7.17 -6.47 12.34
CA TYR A 237 -6.19 -6.05 11.32
C TYR A 237 -4.77 -5.90 11.89
N VAL A 238 -4.63 -5.20 13.01
CA VAL A 238 -3.32 -4.99 13.64
C VAL A 238 -2.71 -6.29 14.15
N TYR A 239 -3.53 -7.19 14.71
CA TYR A 239 -3.03 -8.51 15.12
C TYR A 239 -2.62 -9.38 13.93
N ALA A 240 -3.34 -9.34 12.81
CA ALA A 240 -2.93 -10.02 11.59
C ALA A 240 -1.63 -9.44 11.03
N LEU A 241 -1.52 -8.11 10.98
CA LEU A 241 -0.32 -7.40 10.55
C LEU A 241 0.90 -7.70 11.45
N GLY A 242 0.67 -7.82 12.75
CA GLY A 242 1.69 -8.11 13.75
C GLY A 242 2.45 -9.42 13.52
N VAL A 243 1.88 -10.35 12.75
CA VAL A 243 2.56 -11.59 12.35
C VAL A 243 3.82 -11.28 11.54
N PHE A 244 3.74 -10.31 10.64
CA PHE A 244 4.86 -9.91 9.78
C PHE A 244 5.89 -9.05 10.52
N TYR A 245 5.46 -8.24 11.49
CA TYR A 245 6.31 -7.32 12.24
C TYR A 245 6.84 -7.88 13.55
N GLY A 246 6.52 -9.14 13.89
CA GLY A 246 6.92 -9.73 15.17
C GLY A 246 6.32 -9.04 16.39
N VAL A 247 5.11 -8.48 16.26
CA VAL A 247 4.45 -7.72 17.33
C VAL A 247 3.86 -8.67 18.36
N GLY A 248 4.31 -8.54 19.60
CA GLY A 248 3.57 -8.98 20.78
C GLY A 248 4.32 -9.89 21.73
N ALA A 249 4.20 -9.58 23.00
CA ALA A 249 4.56 -10.47 24.13
C ALA A 249 3.56 -11.63 24.30
N LEU A 250 2.47 -11.65 23.52
CA LEU A 250 1.43 -12.67 23.63
C LEU A 250 1.75 -13.90 22.76
N PRO A 251 1.42 -15.11 23.25
CA PRO A 251 1.53 -16.32 22.46
C PRO A 251 0.72 -16.21 21.16
N ALA A 252 1.28 -16.70 20.05
CA ALA A 252 0.68 -16.59 18.72
C ALA A 252 -0.77 -17.12 18.67
N ASP A 253 -1.08 -18.20 19.41
CA ASP A 253 -2.45 -18.72 19.51
C ASP A 253 -3.43 -17.73 20.15
N THR A 254 -2.96 -17.00 21.17
CA THR A 254 -3.76 -15.95 21.84
C THR A 254 -4.05 -14.80 20.89
N VAL A 255 -3.04 -14.34 20.15
CA VAL A 255 -3.16 -13.26 19.14
C VAL A 255 -4.18 -13.67 18.08
N ARG A 256 -4.06 -14.88 17.53
CA ARG A 256 -4.97 -15.41 16.53
C ARG A 256 -6.42 -15.52 17.03
N ALA A 257 -6.59 -16.05 18.24
CA ALA A 257 -7.92 -16.16 18.83
C ALA A 257 -8.57 -14.80 19.09
N ARG A 258 -7.79 -13.78 19.47
CA ARG A 258 -8.28 -12.41 19.65
C ARG A 258 -8.69 -11.81 18.29
N ALA A 259 -7.83 -11.92 17.27
CA ALA A 259 -8.13 -11.45 15.92
C ALA A 259 -9.41 -12.08 15.34
N ALA A 260 -9.55 -13.39 15.46
CA ALA A 260 -10.75 -14.09 14.99
C ALA A 260 -12.02 -13.63 15.70
N ARG A 261 -12.01 -13.56 17.04
CA ARG A 261 -13.17 -13.04 17.81
C ARG A 261 -13.51 -11.61 17.49
N ALA A 262 -12.50 -10.77 17.28
CA ALA A 262 -12.70 -9.36 16.97
C ALA A 262 -13.36 -9.21 15.58
N VAL A 263 -12.87 -9.94 14.57
CA VAL A 263 -13.43 -9.86 13.22
C VAL A 263 -14.85 -10.44 13.14
N ASP A 264 -15.13 -11.54 13.86
CA ASP A 264 -16.49 -12.12 13.90
C ASP A 264 -17.50 -11.14 14.51
N ARG A 265 -17.08 -10.41 15.53
CA ARG A 265 -17.91 -9.35 16.10
C ARG A 265 -18.07 -8.17 15.15
N ALA A 266 -16.99 -7.72 14.53
CA ALA A 266 -17.04 -6.63 13.56
C ALA A 266 -18.00 -6.93 12.40
N VAL A 267 -17.95 -8.15 11.84
CA VAL A 267 -18.87 -8.59 10.76
C VAL A 267 -20.33 -8.59 11.22
N ARG A 268 -20.60 -9.01 12.46
CA ARG A 268 -21.97 -9.07 13.00
C ARG A 268 -22.52 -7.67 13.27
N ASP A 269 -21.71 -6.79 13.85
CA ASP A 269 -22.13 -5.49 14.36
C ASP A 269 -22.03 -4.36 13.30
N GLY A 270 -21.22 -4.55 12.23
CA GLY A 270 -21.05 -3.61 11.13
C GLY A 270 -20.83 -4.29 9.77
N PRO A 271 -21.83 -5.03 9.25
CA PRO A 271 -21.72 -5.73 7.96
C PRO A 271 -21.66 -4.79 6.76
N ASP A 272 -21.97 -3.51 6.95
CA ASP A 272 -21.89 -2.42 5.96
C ASP A 272 -20.65 -1.54 6.12
N VAL A 273 -19.74 -1.87 7.04
CA VAL A 273 -18.47 -1.17 7.27
C VAL A 273 -17.35 -1.84 6.47
N SER A 274 -16.69 -1.09 5.59
CA SER A 274 -15.59 -1.61 4.73
C SER A 274 -14.45 -2.22 5.53
N ASP A 275 -14.00 -1.53 6.60
CA ASP A 275 -12.92 -2.00 7.48
C ASP A 275 -13.16 -3.41 8.04
N THR A 276 -14.43 -3.78 8.27
CA THR A 276 -14.81 -5.09 8.75
C THR A 276 -14.42 -6.20 7.77
N TRP A 277 -14.74 -5.98 6.50
CA TRP A 277 -14.47 -6.96 5.45
C TRP A 277 -12.99 -6.94 5.02
N LEU A 278 -12.37 -5.77 5.06
CA LEU A 278 -10.92 -5.62 4.90
C LEU A 278 -10.16 -6.45 5.94
N ALA A 279 -10.49 -6.27 7.22
CA ALA A 279 -9.83 -7.01 8.30
C ALA A 279 -10.10 -8.52 8.21
N LYS A 280 -11.33 -8.94 7.85
CA LYS A 280 -11.66 -10.33 7.61
C LYS A 280 -10.83 -10.93 6.48
N GLY A 281 -10.81 -10.29 5.33
CA GLY A 281 -10.07 -10.78 4.18
C GLY A 281 -8.56 -10.86 4.46
N PHE A 282 -7.99 -9.82 5.05
CA PHE A 282 -6.57 -9.81 5.42
C PHE A 282 -6.21 -10.91 6.43
N LEU A 283 -7.02 -11.11 7.48
CA LEU A 283 -6.81 -12.18 8.45
C LEU A 283 -6.83 -13.57 7.79
N LEU A 284 -7.76 -13.83 6.88
CA LEU A 284 -7.85 -15.08 6.13
C LEU A 284 -6.65 -15.28 5.19
N THR A 285 -6.19 -14.22 4.53
CA THR A 285 -4.97 -14.24 3.71
C THR A 285 -3.75 -14.63 4.55
N VAL A 286 -3.56 -14.00 5.72
CA VAL A 286 -2.45 -14.29 6.64
C VAL A 286 -2.52 -15.74 7.12
N ARG A 287 -3.70 -16.25 7.47
CA ARG A 287 -3.88 -17.66 7.88
C ARG A 287 -3.46 -18.63 6.79
N SER A 288 -3.80 -18.33 5.54
CA SER A 288 -3.42 -19.17 4.39
C SER A 288 -1.90 -19.16 4.17
N PHE A 289 -1.23 -18.02 4.30
CA PHE A 289 0.24 -17.94 4.26
C PHE A 289 0.91 -18.76 5.36
N LEU A 290 0.33 -18.78 6.55
CA LEU A 290 0.82 -19.57 7.68
C LEU A 290 0.48 -21.07 7.58
N GLY A 291 -0.15 -21.52 6.49
CA GLY A 291 -0.57 -22.91 6.31
C GLY A 291 -1.65 -23.38 7.30
N MET A 292 -2.47 -22.45 7.79
CA MET A 292 -3.44 -22.71 8.85
C MET A 292 -4.87 -22.99 8.35
N GLY A 293 -5.10 -22.96 7.05
CA GLY A 293 -6.43 -23.19 6.46
C GLY A 293 -6.43 -23.01 4.95
N ASP A 294 -7.56 -23.34 4.33
CA ASP A 294 -7.85 -23.10 2.93
C ASP A 294 -8.90 -21.98 2.82
N ASP A 295 -8.48 -20.77 3.19
CA ASP A 295 -9.38 -19.63 3.36
C ASP A 295 -9.22 -18.58 2.21
N VAL A 296 -8.46 -18.90 1.14
CA VAL A 296 -8.08 -17.92 0.13
C VAL A 296 -9.28 -17.39 -0.66
N ASP A 297 -10.21 -18.25 -1.04
CA ASP A 297 -11.41 -17.82 -1.78
C ASP A 297 -12.32 -16.95 -0.90
N ASP A 298 -12.47 -17.31 0.38
CA ASP A 298 -13.20 -16.51 1.37
C ASP A 298 -12.49 -15.15 1.62
N ALA A 299 -11.16 -15.13 1.62
CA ALA A 299 -10.37 -13.90 1.72
C ALA A 299 -10.67 -12.98 0.53
N VAL A 300 -10.59 -13.50 -0.70
CA VAL A 300 -10.90 -12.76 -1.93
C VAL A 300 -12.34 -12.23 -1.92
N ALA A 301 -13.31 -13.05 -1.49
CA ALA A 301 -14.71 -12.63 -1.38
C ALA A 301 -14.90 -11.50 -0.36
N ALA A 302 -14.25 -11.59 0.81
CA ALA A 302 -14.30 -10.54 1.83
C ALA A 302 -13.64 -9.24 1.32
N LEU A 303 -12.48 -9.31 0.66
CA LEU A 303 -11.79 -8.15 0.11
C LEU A 303 -12.57 -7.50 -1.04
N THR A 304 -13.23 -8.29 -1.89
CA THR A 304 -14.19 -7.79 -2.89
C THR A 304 -15.29 -6.97 -2.22
N ARG A 305 -15.83 -7.47 -1.10
CA ARG A 305 -16.87 -6.76 -0.34
C ARG A 305 -16.35 -5.47 0.27
N ALA A 306 -15.12 -5.46 0.77
CA ALA A 306 -14.48 -4.25 1.31
C ALA A 306 -14.39 -3.15 0.25
N VAL A 307 -13.89 -3.47 -0.96
CA VAL A 307 -13.80 -2.52 -2.10
C VAL A 307 -15.18 -2.03 -2.55
N GLN A 308 -16.20 -2.90 -2.55
CA GLN A 308 -17.57 -2.50 -2.89
C GLN A 308 -18.17 -1.49 -1.90
N LEU A 309 -17.85 -1.64 -0.61
CA LEU A 309 -18.34 -0.77 0.46
C LEU A 309 -17.60 0.57 0.51
N ASP A 310 -16.29 0.56 0.24
CA ASP A 310 -15.46 1.76 0.13
C ASP A 310 -14.52 1.70 -1.08
N PRO A 311 -15.00 2.15 -2.26
CA PRO A 311 -14.19 2.18 -3.48
C PRO A 311 -13.06 3.23 -3.44
N MET A 312 -13.00 4.05 -2.39
CA MET A 312 -11.97 5.07 -2.20
C MET A 312 -10.89 4.65 -1.21
N SER A 313 -10.94 3.42 -0.68
CA SER A 313 -9.93 2.88 0.24
C SER A 313 -8.73 2.30 -0.52
N PRO A 314 -7.56 2.96 -0.53
CA PRO A 314 -6.36 2.41 -1.15
C PRO A 314 -5.90 1.11 -0.46
N GLU A 315 -6.14 0.97 0.85
CA GLU A 315 -5.84 -0.24 1.61
C GLU A 315 -6.69 -1.42 1.14
N ALA A 316 -8.00 -1.21 0.91
CA ALA A 316 -8.88 -2.29 0.46
C ALA A 316 -8.48 -2.78 -0.95
N HIS A 317 -8.19 -1.86 -1.88
CA HIS A 317 -7.70 -2.21 -3.21
C HIS A 317 -6.35 -2.95 -3.17
N HIS A 318 -5.42 -2.48 -2.33
CA HIS A 318 -4.12 -3.12 -2.13
C HIS A 318 -4.27 -4.56 -1.61
N GLN A 319 -5.02 -4.76 -0.53
CA GLN A 319 -5.22 -6.10 0.05
C GLN A 319 -5.99 -7.03 -0.90
N TYR A 320 -6.96 -6.49 -1.65
CA TYR A 320 -7.67 -7.25 -2.66
C TYR A 320 -6.74 -7.71 -3.79
N ALA A 321 -5.83 -6.86 -4.23
CA ALA A 321 -4.82 -7.22 -5.21
C ALA A 321 -3.93 -8.37 -4.72
N GLN A 322 -3.49 -8.37 -3.45
CA GLN A 322 -2.72 -9.48 -2.87
C GLN A 322 -3.50 -10.81 -2.93
N GLY A 323 -4.78 -10.80 -2.56
CA GLY A 323 -5.64 -11.97 -2.70
C GLY A 323 -5.73 -12.47 -4.15
N LEU A 324 -5.86 -11.55 -5.10
CA LEU A 324 -5.93 -11.86 -6.53
C LEU A 324 -4.60 -12.44 -7.07
N ILE A 325 -3.45 -11.96 -6.59
CA ILE A 325 -2.12 -12.51 -6.93
C ILE A 325 -2.03 -13.97 -6.49
N ILE A 326 -2.48 -14.28 -5.28
CA ILE A 326 -2.44 -15.65 -4.73
C ILE A 326 -3.27 -16.61 -5.60
N VAL A 327 -4.46 -16.20 -6.03
CA VAL A 327 -5.33 -17.03 -6.87
C VAL A 327 -4.98 -16.98 -8.36
N GLY A 328 -3.92 -16.25 -8.75
CA GLY A 328 -3.43 -16.18 -10.13
C GLY A 328 -4.25 -15.30 -11.07
N ARG A 329 -5.04 -14.36 -10.55
CA ARG A 329 -5.80 -13.38 -11.32
C ARG A 329 -4.99 -12.09 -11.51
N ASP A 330 -3.86 -12.20 -12.20
CA ASP A 330 -2.84 -11.14 -12.28
C ASP A 330 -3.32 -9.88 -13.00
N SER A 331 -4.15 -10.01 -14.03
CA SER A 331 -4.73 -8.85 -14.73
C SER A 331 -5.64 -8.04 -13.83
N ALA A 332 -6.48 -8.71 -13.04
CA ALA A 332 -7.33 -8.07 -12.05
C ALA A 332 -6.49 -7.46 -10.90
N ALA A 333 -5.46 -8.18 -10.43
CA ALA A 333 -4.55 -7.66 -9.40
C ALA A 333 -3.89 -6.34 -9.85
N ARG A 334 -3.42 -6.28 -11.10
CA ARG A 334 -2.85 -5.04 -11.67
C ARG A 334 -3.85 -3.88 -11.71
N ALA A 335 -5.11 -4.16 -12.02
CA ALA A 335 -6.15 -3.13 -12.02
C ALA A 335 -6.38 -2.56 -10.61
N GLU A 336 -6.40 -3.44 -9.60
CA GLU A 336 -6.58 -3.05 -8.20
C GLU A 336 -5.35 -2.31 -7.64
N LEU A 337 -4.12 -2.76 -7.97
CA LEU A 337 -2.88 -2.06 -7.59
C LEU A 337 -2.81 -0.67 -8.24
N ARG A 338 -3.21 -0.55 -9.51
CA ARG A 338 -3.30 0.75 -10.17
C ARG A 338 -4.28 1.66 -9.45
N ARG A 339 -5.46 1.14 -9.12
CA ARG A 339 -6.47 1.90 -8.38
C ARG A 339 -5.95 2.34 -7.00
N ALA A 340 -5.24 1.46 -6.29
CA ALA A 340 -4.60 1.82 -5.01
C ALA A 340 -3.59 2.97 -5.18
N LEU A 341 -2.76 2.96 -6.24
CA LEU A 341 -1.80 4.03 -6.54
C LEU A 341 -2.47 5.32 -7.05
N ASP A 342 -3.58 5.22 -7.79
CA ASP A 342 -4.36 6.41 -8.19
C ASP A 342 -4.93 7.13 -6.96
N LEU A 343 -5.34 6.36 -5.94
CA LEU A 343 -5.88 6.89 -4.68
C LEU A 343 -4.79 7.37 -3.71
N GLU A 344 -3.66 6.67 -3.66
CA GLU A 344 -2.53 6.99 -2.78
C GLU A 344 -1.20 6.86 -3.54
N PRO A 345 -0.85 7.85 -4.39
CA PRO A 345 0.40 7.84 -5.13
C PRO A 345 1.62 7.79 -4.19
N GLY A 346 2.62 6.96 -4.54
CA GLY A 346 3.83 6.82 -3.72
C GLY A 346 3.69 5.87 -2.53
N ARG A 347 2.63 5.08 -2.47
CA ARG A 347 2.47 4.02 -1.48
C ARG A 347 3.47 2.88 -1.76
N ALA A 348 4.57 2.86 -0.99
CA ALA A 348 5.72 1.98 -1.22
C ALA A 348 5.32 0.49 -1.28
N ILE A 349 4.47 0.04 -0.36
CA ILE A 349 4.00 -1.36 -0.32
C ILE A 349 3.25 -1.76 -1.59
N THR A 350 2.50 -0.85 -2.21
CA THR A 350 1.77 -1.14 -3.45
C THR A 350 2.72 -1.31 -4.64
N TYR A 351 3.83 -0.55 -4.68
CA TYR A 351 4.89 -0.79 -5.66
C TYR A 351 5.60 -2.12 -5.42
N ALA A 352 5.79 -2.53 -4.14
CA ALA A 352 6.33 -3.85 -3.81
C ALA A 352 5.43 -4.97 -4.35
N ASP A 353 4.10 -4.88 -4.20
CA ASP A 353 3.17 -5.85 -4.77
C ASP A 353 3.19 -5.87 -6.31
N TRP A 354 3.35 -4.73 -6.98
CA TRP A 354 3.58 -4.71 -8.42
C TRP A 354 4.82 -5.52 -8.80
N SER A 355 5.88 -5.44 -7.99
CA SER A 355 7.09 -6.23 -8.22
C SER A 355 6.84 -7.74 -8.05
N VAL A 356 5.97 -8.13 -7.11
CA VAL A 356 5.56 -9.53 -6.94
C VAL A 356 4.81 -10.04 -8.17
N VAL A 357 3.85 -9.26 -8.71
CA VAL A 357 3.16 -9.62 -9.97
C VAL A 357 4.16 -9.83 -11.11
N ALA A 358 5.08 -8.89 -11.30
CA ALA A 358 6.10 -9.01 -12.35
C ALA A 358 7.02 -10.22 -12.11
N LEU A 359 7.36 -10.52 -10.85
CA LEU A 359 8.20 -11.66 -10.48
C LEU A 359 7.54 -12.99 -10.80
N VAL A 360 6.26 -13.20 -10.41
CA VAL A 360 5.54 -14.45 -10.70
C VAL A 360 5.28 -14.66 -12.19
N GLU A 361 5.24 -13.57 -12.96
CA GLU A 361 5.16 -13.63 -14.43
C GLU A 361 6.53 -13.81 -15.10
N GLY A 362 7.63 -13.91 -14.32
CA GLY A 362 8.99 -14.07 -14.81
C GLY A 362 9.58 -12.81 -15.45
N ARG A 363 8.97 -11.65 -15.28
CA ARG A 363 9.42 -10.35 -15.82
C ARG A 363 10.42 -9.69 -14.86
N LEU A 364 11.58 -10.35 -14.67
CA LEU A 364 12.57 -9.99 -13.65
C LEU A 364 13.09 -8.54 -13.72
N PRO A 365 13.40 -7.98 -14.92
CA PRO A 365 13.81 -6.57 -15.01
C PRO A 365 12.71 -5.63 -14.50
N GLU A 366 11.46 -5.88 -14.86
CA GLU A 366 10.33 -5.07 -14.42
C GLU A 366 10.08 -5.21 -12.90
N ALA A 367 10.21 -6.42 -12.36
CA ALA A 367 10.12 -6.66 -10.92
C ALA A 367 11.17 -5.81 -10.15
N ARG A 368 12.42 -5.79 -10.63
CA ARG A 368 13.47 -4.93 -10.06
C ARG A 368 13.10 -3.45 -10.12
N ASP A 369 12.62 -2.97 -11.27
CA ASP A 369 12.30 -1.55 -11.48
C ASP A 369 11.13 -1.09 -10.58
N TRP A 370 10.13 -1.95 -10.34
CA TRP A 370 9.08 -1.68 -9.36
C TRP A 370 9.58 -1.66 -7.91
N CYS A 371 10.53 -2.55 -7.56
CA CYS A 371 11.19 -2.49 -6.26
C CYS A 371 11.98 -1.19 -6.09
N ASP A 372 12.66 -0.70 -7.14
CA ASP A 372 13.36 0.57 -7.11
C ASP A 372 12.37 1.73 -6.86
N SER A 373 11.18 1.69 -7.45
CA SER A 373 10.12 2.67 -7.20
C SER A 373 9.60 2.60 -5.76
N ALA A 374 9.44 1.40 -5.20
CA ALA A 374 9.05 1.20 -3.80
C ALA A 374 10.10 1.79 -2.85
N LEU A 375 11.39 1.53 -3.08
CA LEU A 375 12.48 2.03 -2.25
C LEU A 375 12.76 3.53 -2.44
N GLN A 376 12.39 4.09 -3.58
CA GLN A 376 12.40 5.55 -3.77
C GLN A 376 11.31 6.22 -2.92
N ALA A 377 10.15 5.57 -2.79
CA ALA A 377 9.04 6.06 -1.97
C ALA A 377 9.30 5.88 -0.46
N ASP A 378 9.89 4.74 -0.08
CA ASP A 378 10.28 4.41 1.29
C ASP A 378 11.53 3.51 1.28
N GLN A 379 12.68 4.07 1.68
CA GLN A 379 13.95 3.33 1.75
C GLN A 379 13.93 2.18 2.77
N GLY A 380 13.00 2.22 3.72
CA GLY A 380 12.79 1.17 4.73
C GLY A 380 11.84 0.06 4.29
N GLN A 381 11.37 0.06 3.04
CA GLN A 381 10.44 -0.96 2.56
C GLN A 381 11.13 -2.32 2.40
N GLU A 382 11.06 -3.12 3.45
CA GLU A 382 11.75 -4.41 3.54
C GLU A 382 11.30 -5.40 2.48
N GLU A 383 9.99 -5.51 2.21
CA GLU A 383 9.45 -6.43 1.22
C GLU A 383 10.02 -6.15 -0.18
N ALA A 384 10.19 -4.87 -0.54
CA ALA A 384 10.82 -4.50 -1.80
C ALA A 384 12.28 -4.97 -1.89
N LEU A 385 13.04 -4.92 -0.79
CA LEU A 385 14.41 -5.45 -0.74
C LEU A 385 14.43 -6.96 -0.92
N VAL A 386 13.54 -7.67 -0.25
CA VAL A 386 13.40 -9.14 -0.35
C VAL A 386 13.02 -9.55 -1.78
N VAL A 387 12.03 -8.89 -2.39
CA VAL A 387 11.63 -9.19 -3.78
C VAL A 387 12.72 -8.80 -4.77
N ARG A 388 13.42 -7.67 -4.55
CA ARG A 388 14.53 -7.25 -5.42
C ARG A 388 15.72 -8.21 -5.34
N THR A 389 15.99 -8.78 -4.16
CA THR A 389 16.97 -9.87 -4.00
C THR A 389 16.64 -11.03 -4.92
N ARG A 390 15.39 -11.48 -4.96
CA ARG A 390 14.92 -12.58 -5.83
C ARG A 390 15.06 -12.22 -7.31
N ALA A 391 14.63 -11.03 -7.70
CA ALA A 391 14.75 -10.56 -9.08
C ALA A 391 16.20 -10.48 -9.53
N ARG A 392 17.10 -9.94 -8.70
CA ARG A 392 18.54 -9.81 -8.97
C ARG A 392 19.24 -11.17 -9.07
N LEU A 393 18.91 -12.12 -8.18
CA LEU A 393 19.42 -13.49 -8.29
C LEU A 393 19.02 -14.13 -9.62
N GLY A 394 17.77 -13.95 -10.04
CA GLY A 394 17.28 -14.44 -11.33
C GLY A 394 17.94 -13.76 -12.54
N LEU A 395 18.41 -12.51 -12.39
CA LEU A 395 19.14 -11.75 -13.40
C LEU A 395 20.66 -12.00 -13.36
N GLY A 396 21.18 -12.77 -12.38
CA GLY A 396 22.61 -13.01 -12.19
C GLY A 396 23.37 -11.89 -11.46
N ASP A 397 22.67 -10.84 -10.94
CA ASP A 397 23.26 -9.79 -10.12
C ASP A 397 23.38 -10.23 -8.65
N VAL A 398 24.29 -11.16 -8.39
CA VAL A 398 24.47 -11.73 -7.04
C VAL A 398 24.96 -10.68 -6.05
N ALA A 399 25.89 -9.78 -6.45
CA ALA A 399 26.39 -8.73 -5.58
C ALA A 399 25.33 -7.68 -5.21
N GLY A 400 24.41 -7.38 -6.14
CA GLY A 400 23.26 -6.53 -5.84
C GLY A 400 22.28 -7.20 -4.91
N ALA A 401 22.02 -8.50 -5.11
CA ALA A 401 21.16 -9.29 -4.26
C ALA A 401 21.69 -9.40 -2.81
N GLU A 402 23.00 -9.55 -2.64
CA GLU A 402 23.65 -9.60 -1.33
C GLU A 402 23.42 -8.30 -0.54
N ARG A 403 23.67 -7.14 -1.17
CA ARG A 403 23.42 -5.83 -0.52
C ARG A 403 21.97 -5.65 -0.10
N ASP A 404 21.02 -6.09 -0.94
CA ASP A 404 19.59 -5.98 -0.60
C ASP A 404 19.21 -6.89 0.57
N ALA A 405 19.67 -8.14 0.56
CA ALA A 405 19.40 -9.10 1.63
C ALA A 405 20.01 -8.67 2.98
N GLU A 406 21.24 -8.11 2.96
CA GLU A 406 21.87 -7.55 4.15
C GLU A 406 21.10 -6.34 4.69
N THR A 407 20.66 -5.44 3.79
CA THR A 407 19.87 -4.26 4.18
C THR A 407 18.53 -4.68 4.78
N ALA A 408 17.83 -5.66 4.17
CA ALA A 408 16.59 -6.22 4.71
C ALA A 408 16.80 -6.79 6.12
N ALA A 409 17.88 -7.55 6.34
CA ALA A 409 18.19 -8.15 7.63
C ALA A 409 18.45 -7.09 8.72
N LEU A 410 19.09 -5.97 8.37
CA LEU A 410 19.32 -4.86 9.30
C LEU A 410 18.00 -4.14 9.67
N LEU A 411 17.12 -3.91 8.70
CA LEU A 411 15.86 -3.21 8.92
C LEU A 411 14.87 -4.02 9.76
N SER A 412 14.80 -5.31 9.54
CA SER A 412 13.81 -6.21 10.16
C SER A 412 14.28 -6.90 11.43
N SER A 413 15.47 -6.57 11.93
CA SER A 413 16.10 -7.31 13.04
C SER A 413 16.18 -8.83 12.78
N GLY A 414 16.33 -9.21 11.49
CA GLY A 414 16.49 -10.59 11.04
C GLY A 414 15.22 -11.42 11.14
N ASN A 415 14.08 -10.88 10.67
CA ASN A 415 12.85 -11.66 10.51
C ASN A 415 13.06 -12.83 9.52
N GLN A 416 12.04 -13.71 9.37
CA GLN A 416 12.20 -14.92 8.56
C GLN A 416 12.43 -14.59 7.08
N ASP A 417 11.73 -13.61 6.51
CA ASP A 417 11.85 -13.27 5.08
C ASP A 417 13.25 -12.72 4.73
N ALA A 418 13.82 -11.91 5.60
CA ALA A 418 15.19 -11.43 5.44
C ALA A 418 16.23 -12.55 5.58
N ARG A 419 16.03 -13.49 6.54
CA ARG A 419 16.90 -14.67 6.64
C ARG A 419 16.80 -15.56 5.40
N ASP A 420 15.60 -15.76 4.88
CA ASP A 420 15.37 -16.55 3.69
C ASP A 420 16.03 -15.90 2.46
N ALA A 421 15.93 -14.58 2.32
CA ALA A 421 16.63 -13.84 1.27
C ALA A 421 18.16 -14.02 1.37
N ARG A 422 18.74 -13.92 2.58
CA ARG A 422 20.16 -14.19 2.79
C ARG A 422 20.54 -15.64 2.50
N ALA A 423 19.69 -16.61 2.87
CA ALA A 423 19.93 -18.02 2.55
C ALA A 423 20.02 -18.26 1.04
N MET A 424 19.15 -17.60 0.26
CA MET A 424 19.18 -17.70 -1.20
C MET A 424 20.48 -17.10 -1.79
N VAL A 425 20.95 -15.98 -1.26
CA VAL A 425 22.22 -15.36 -1.66
C VAL A 425 23.42 -16.27 -1.32
N LEU A 426 23.49 -16.79 -0.09
CA LEU A 426 24.54 -17.70 0.35
C LEU A 426 24.59 -18.96 -0.51
N ALA A 427 23.43 -19.51 -0.88
CA ALA A 427 23.37 -20.65 -1.80
C ALA A 427 23.87 -20.28 -3.20
N ALA A 428 23.56 -19.09 -3.70
CA ALA A 428 24.00 -18.61 -5.01
C ALA A 428 25.52 -18.34 -5.05
N THR A 429 26.13 -17.98 -3.91
CA THR A 429 27.59 -17.81 -3.76
C THR A 429 28.35 -19.11 -3.46
N GLY A 430 27.62 -20.23 -3.26
CA GLY A 430 28.22 -21.56 -3.04
C GLY A 430 28.37 -21.96 -1.57
N ASP A 431 28.06 -21.08 -0.60
CA ASP A 431 28.08 -21.45 0.82
C ASP A 431 26.76 -22.13 1.24
N THR A 432 26.54 -23.34 0.73
CA THR A 432 25.34 -24.12 0.98
C THR A 432 25.16 -24.43 2.48
N ALA A 433 26.27 -24.59 3.22
CA ALA A 433 26.19 -24.92 4.65
C ALA A 433 25.66 -23.72 5.46
N ALA A 434 26.13 -22.51 5.18
CA ALA A 434 25.59 -21.29 5.78
C ALA A 434 24.15 -21.04 5.34
N ALA A 435 23.84 -21.24 4.06
CA ALA A 435 22.49 -21.07 3.52
C ALA A 435 21.46 -21.97 4.25
N VAL A 436 21.80 -23.25 4.50
CA VAL A 436 20.92 -24.18 5.25
C VAL A 436 20.72 -23.74 6.70
N ARG A 437 21.76 -23.23 7.34
CA ARG A 437 21.64 -22.70 8.72
C ARG A 437 20.76 -21.45 8.78
N GLU A 438 20.89 -20.57 7.79
CA GLU A 438 20.16 -19.28 7.72
C GLU A 438 18.66 -19.53 7.45
N ALA A 439 18.31 -20.41 6.49
CA ALA A 439 16.94 -20.77 6.19
C ALA A 439 16.22 -21.46 7.37
N GLY A 440 16.97 -22.07 8.30
CA GLY A 440 16.41 -22.74 9.49
C GLY A 440 15.54 -23.96 9.15
N PRO A 441 14.86 -24.52 10.17
CA PRO A 441 13.99 -25.69 9.97
C PRO A 441 12.58 -25.34 9.49
N GLY A 442 12.19 -24.05 9.50
CA GLY A 442 10.81 -23.60 9.31
C GLY A 442 10.53 -23.06 7.92
N LEU A 443 9.30 -23.26 7.45
CA LEU A 443 8.72 -22.65 6.24
C LEU A 443 7.71 -21.59 6.68
N THR A 444 8.15 -20.63 7.51
CA THR A 444 7.24 -19.71 8.21
C THR A 444 7.21 -18.31 7.63
N GLY A 445 8.04 -18.03 6.60
CA GLY A 445 8.07 -16.74 5.92
C GLY A 445 7.17 -16.68 4.68
N THR A 446 7.02 -15.48 4.12
CA THR A 446 6.25 -15.25 2.88
C THR A 446 6.92 -15.86 1.66
N LEU A 447 8.23 -16.16 1.72
CA LEU A 447 8.98 -16.84 0.67
C LEU A 447 8.70 -18.37 0.65
N GLY A 448 8.11 -18.93 1.69
CA GLY A 448 7.70 -20.33 1.77
C GLY A 448 8.85 -21.29 1.44
N PRO A 449 8.67 -22.22 0.48
CA PRO A 449 9.67 -23.24 0.16
C PRO A 449 10.84 -22.78 -0.72
N GLU A 450 10.86 -21.53 -1.15
CA GLU A 450 11.83 -21.02 -2.12
C GLU A 450 13.29 -21.15 -1.67
N PRO A 451 13.66 -20.83 -0.42
CA PRO A 451 15.03 -20.98 0.05
C PRO A 451 15.53 -22.44 -0.04
N LEU A 452 14.65 -23.42 0.16
CA LEU A 452 15.00 -24.84 0.02
C LEU A 452 15.40 -25.20 -1.41
N LEU A 453 14.78 -24.55 -2.41
CA LEU A 453 15.12 -24.74 -3.82
C LEU A 453 16.51 -24.20 -4.14
N TYR A 454 16.90 -23.08 -3.55
CA TYR A 454 18.23 -22.51 -3.72
C TYR A 454 19.32 -23.35 -3.09
N VAL A 455 19.07 -23.99 -1.94
CA VAL A 455 20.03 -24.89 -1.29
C VAL A 455 19.97 -26.33 -1.82
N GLY A 456 19.21 -26.59 -2.90
CA GLY A 456 19.14 -27.90 -3.57
C GLY A 456 18.30 -28.94 -2.84
N GLN A 457 17.51 -28.56 -1.82
CA GLN A 457 16.67 -29.49 -1.04
C GLN A 457 15.28 -29.68 -1.70
N VAL A 458 15.28 -30.15 -2.93
CA VAL A 458 14.10 -30.29 -3.81
C VAL A 458 12.98 -31.09 -3.16
N ASP A 459 13.31 -32.26 -2.58
CA ASP A 459 12.30 -33.12 -1.93
C ASP A 459 11.63 -32.45 -0.75
N ARG A 460 12.40 -31.70 0.05
CA ARG A 460 11.85 -30.92 1.18
C ARG A 460 10.95 -29.79 0.68
N ALA A 461 11.36 -29.09 -0.37
CA ALA A 461 10.56 -28.03 -0.97
C ALA A 461 9.22 -28.57 -1.50
N LEU A 462 9.25 -29.70 -2.24
CA LEU A 462 8.02 -30.35 -2.70
C LEU A 462 7.14 -30.81 -1.56
N ALA A 463 7.72 -31.43 -0.52
CA ALA A 463 6.95 -31.87 0.65
C ALA A 463 6.29 -30.67 1.36
N ALA A 464 6.98 -29.55 1.43
CA ALA A 464 6.45 -28.33 2.01
C ALA A 464 5.28 -27.74 1.19
N ILE A 465 5.40 -27.69 -0.13
CA ILE A 465 4.32 -27.24 -1.02
C ILE A 465 3.10 -28.18 -0.89
N GLU A 466 3.31 -29.50 -0.90
CA GLU A 466 2.25 -30.49 -0.75
C GLU A 466 1.52 -30.40 0.60
N ALA A 467 2.24 -30.02 1.66
CA ALA A 467 1.69 -29.87 2.99
C ALA A 467 0.81 -28.64 3.18
N LEU A 468 0.90 -27.65 2.29
CA LEU A 468 0.02 -26.47 2.35
C LEU A 468 -1.45 -26.91 2.19
N PRO A 469 -2.35 -26.51 3.09
CA PRO A 469 -3.76 -26.91 3.01
C PRO A 469 -4.46 -26.27 1.80
N ALA A 470 -4.18 -25.00 1.50
CA ALA A 470 -4.81 -24.24 0.43
C ALA A 470 -4.23 -24.60 -0.94
N PRO A 471 -5.01 -25.16 -1.89
CA PRO A 471 -4.56 -25.40 -3.27
C PRO A 471 -4.04 -24.15 -3.97
N ALA A 472 -4.69 -23.01 -3.77
CA ALA A 472 -4.26 -21.73 -4.33
C ALA A 472 -2.84 -21.36 -3.89
N MET A 473 -2.48 -21.56 -2.62
CA MET A 473 -1.13 -21.32 -2.11
C MET A 473 -0.09 -22.25 -2.72
N ARG A 474 -0.44 -23.53 -2.98
CA ARG A 474 0.46 -24.45 -3.69
C ARG A 474 0.77 -23.91 -5.07
N CYS A 475 -0.26 -23.50 -5.82
CA CYS A 475 -0.12 -22.94 -7.15
C CYS A 475 0.63 -21.60 -7.13
N TYR A 476 0.41 -20.76 -6.14
CA TYR A 476 1.12 -19.50 -5.96
C TYR A 476 2.64 -19.72 -5.90
N PHE A 477 3.13 -20.65 -5.05
CA PHE A 477 4.56 -20.94 -4.94
C PHE A 477 5.16 -21.58 -6.20
N LEU A 478 4.37 -22.31 -6.99
CA LEU A 478 4.83 -22.90 -8.24
C LEU A 478 5.00 -21.87 -9.38
N ARG A 479 4.50 -20.65 -9.23
CA ARG A 479 4.60 -19.59 -10.22
C ARG A 479 5.92 -18.80 -10.15
N PHE A 480 6.65 -18.90 -9.05
CA PHE A 480 7.92 -18.17 -8.92
C PHE A 480 9.01 -18.77 -9.82
N PRO A 481 9.94 -17.94 -10.34
CA PRO A 481 11.03 -18.40 -11.22
C PRO A 481 11.87 -19.54 -10.64
N SER A 482 12.03 -19.58 -9.32
CA SER A 482 12.74 -20.63 -8.59
C SER A 482 12.11 -22.02 -8.74
N ALA A 483 10.80 -22.11 -8.98
CA ALA A 483 10.09 -23.37 -9.22
C ALA A 483 10.57 -24.08 -10.51
N ALA A 484 11.25 -23.38 -11.42
CA ALA A 484 11.91 -24.01 -12.57
C ALA A 484 12.89 -25.11 -12.14
N ARG A 485 13.44 -25.05 -10.92
CA ARG A 485 14.31 -26.08 -10.34
C ARG A 485 13.59 -27.40 -10.00
N LEU A 486 12.25 -27.37 -9.99
CA LEU A 486 11.40 -28.53 -9.73
C LEU A 486 11.05 -29.31 -11.02
N ARG A 487 11.28 -28.74 -12.19
CA ARG A 487 10.94 -29.36 -13.48
C ARG A 487 11.60 -30.73 -13.63
N GLY A 488 10.86 -31.69 -14.19
CA GLY A 488 11.29 -33.06 -14.33
C GLY A 488 11.07 -33.95 -13.10
N GLN A 489 10.52 -33.40 -12.02
CA GLN A 489 10.09 -34.17 -10.86
C GLN A 489 8.63 -34.62 -11.02
N PRO A 490 8.30 -35.92 -10.99
CA PRO A 490 6.90 -36.37 -11.16
C PRO A 490 5.93 -35.81 -10.12
N ARG A 491 6.43 -35.40 -8.95
CA ARG A 491 5.63 -34.75 -7.91
C ARG A 491 5.25 -33.31 -8.32
N TYR A 492 6.20 -32.58 -8.90
CA TYR A 492 5.95 -31.24 -9.44
C TYR A 492 4.90 -31.27 -10.55
N ASP A 493 5.03 -32.19 -11.54
CA ASP A 493 4.10 -32.29 -12.65
C ASP A 493 2.67 -32.56 -12.18
N ARG A 494 2.49 -33.38 -11.13
CA ARG A 494 1.18 -33.62 -10.50
C ARG A 494 0.61 -32.41 -9.78
N LEU A 495 1.45 -31.59 -9.17
CA LEU A 495 1.00 -30.34 -8.52
C LEU A 495 0.63 -29.29 -9.57
N GLU A 496 1.51 -29.07 -10.54
CA GLU A 496 1.31 -28.08 -11.61
C GLU A 496 0.04 -28.37 -12.43
N SER A 497 -0.24 -29.65 -12.74
CA SER A 497 -1.44 -30.05 -13.52
C SER A 497 -2.77 -29.71 -12.82
N ARG A 498 -2.75 -29.42 -11.52
CA ARG A 498 -3.92 -29.02 -10.73
C ARG A 498 -4.07 -27.51 -10.62
N CYS A 499 -3.08 -26.75 -11.07
CA CYS A 499 -3.11 -25.31 -11.03
C CYS A 499 -3.85 -24.72 -12.24
N PRO A 500 -4.60 -23.63 -12.05
CA PRO A 500 -5.21 -22.92 -13.17
C PRO A 500 -4.13 -22.49 -14.16
N ALA A 501 -4.45 -22.55 -15.45
CA ALA A 501 -3.55 -22.02 -16.49
C ALA A 501 -3.31 -20.52 -16.21
N PRO A 502 -2.08 -20.02 -16.42
CA PRO A 502 -1.82 -18.59 -16.32
C PRO A 502 -2.78 -17.81 -17.23
N GLU A 503 -3.26 -16.65 -16.76
CA GLU A 503 -4.04 -15.76 -17.61
C GLU A 503 -3.24 -15.46 -18.88
N VAL A 504 -3.84 -15.77 -20.04
CA VAL A 504 -3.20 -15.49 -21.35
C VAL A 504 -3.07 -13.97 -21.47
N ARG A 505 -1.85 -13.53 -21.79
CA ARG A 505 -1.45 -12.12 -21.92
C ARG A 505 -2.11 -11.43 -23.11
#